data_d4c6ffa15f4d9ba6f623903ebd7b57ed
#
_entry.id   d4c6ffa15f4d9ba6f623903ebd7b57ed
#
_cell.length_a   1.000
_cell.length_b   1.000
_cell.length_c   1.000
_cell.angle_alpha   90.00
_cell.angle_beta   90.00
_cell.angle_gamma   90.00
#
_symmetry.space_group_name_H-M   'P 1'
#
loop_
_entity.id
_entity.type
_entity.pdbx_description
1 polymer ?
#
loop_
_entity_poly.entity_id
_entity_poly.type
_entity_poly.pdbx_seq_one_letter_code
_entity_poly.pdbx_strand_id
1 'polypeptide(L)'
;MGTHCNIYTDHKSLKYIFTQSELNMRQRRWLELIKDYDLEVHYHPGKANVVADALSRKVHCNCLSMESYNDTLCAEMQRLKLEIIPQGSLNHISVEPTLYDQVIMAQLHDKSVGIIKQQVVAGENKYKCFRVDHKGILWFEDRLVVPKNPDLRKQILDEAHLSKFSIHPGSTKMYQDLRQNFWWTRMKREIAKYVAECDTCQRVKASHLKIAGTLQPLPIPS
;
A
#
# COMPACT_ATOMS: atom_id res chain seq x y z
N MET A 1 -17.51 -11.74 16.39
CA MET A 1 -18.58 -10.72 16.47
C MET A 1 -17.92 -9.38 16.70
N GLY A 2 -18.05 -8.45 15.77
CA GLY A 2 -17.47 -7.09 15.89
C GLY A 2 -18.34 -6.24 16.83
N THR A 3 -17.69 -5.36 17.58
CA THR A 3 -18.36 -4.33 18.36
C THR A 3 -18.88 -3.24 17.43
N HIS A 4 -20.11 -2.76 17.69
CA HIS A 4 -20.66 -1.59 17.01
C HIS A 4 -19.76 -0.37 17.22
N CYS A 5 -19.49 0.39 16.14
CA CYS A 5 -18.59 1.52 16.16
C CYS A 5 -19.28 2.78 15.63
N ASN A 6 -19.31 3.85 16.45
CA ASN A 6 -19.83 5.15 16.07
C ASN A 6 -18.68 6.05 15.61
N ILE A 7 -18.76 6.57 14.39
CA ILE A 7 -17.77 7.48 13.81
C ILE A 7 -18.35 8.88 13.74
N TYR A 8 -17.66 9.84 14.34
CA TYR A 8 -18.05 11.25 14.31
C TYR A 8 -17.18 12.02 13.33
N THR A 9 -17.78 12.74 12.39
CA THR A 9 -17.08 13.49 11.35
C THR A 9 -17.67 14.89 11.14
N ASP A 10 -16.85 15.86 10.84
CA ASP A 10 -17.26 17.22 10.48
C ASP A 10 -17.55 17.36 8.99
N HIS A 11 -17.33 16.32 8.21
CA HIS A 11 -17.59 16.31 6.78
C HIS A 11 -19.03 15.84 6.49
N LYS A 12 -19.93 16.76 6.17
CA LYS A 12 -21.36 16.47 5.96
C LYS A 12 -21.67 15.37 4.96
N SER A 13 -20.91 15.27 3.86
CA SER A 13 -21.15 14.27 2.83
C SER A 13 -20.83 12.85 3.29
N LEU A 14 -19.99 12.66 4.31
CA LEU A 14 -19.69 11.32 4.83
C LEU A 14 -20.87 10.72 5.58
N LYS A 15 -21.76 11.53 6.16
CA LYS A 15 -23.00 11.06 6.79
C LYS A 15 -23.86 10.25 5.80
N TYR A 16 -23.83 10.60 4.52
CA TYR A 16 -24.66 9.99 3.49
C TYR A 16 -23.91 8.97 2.63
N ILE A 17 -22.68 8.62 2.98
CA ILE A 17 -21.83 7.77 2.15
C ILE A 17 -22.45 6.39 1.85
N PHE A 18 -23.21 5.84 2.77
CA PHE A 18 -23.89 4.55 2.60
C PHE A 18 -25.18 4.63 1.78
N THR A 19 -25.79 5.81 1.67
CA THR A 19 -27.07 6.02 0.97
C THR A 19 -26.91 6.70 -0.40
N GLN A 20 -25.75 7.24 -0.70
CA GLN A 20 -25.48 7.97 -1.93
C GLN A 20 -25.37 7.02 -3.11
N SER A 21 -26.19 7.22 -4.15
CA SER A 21 -26.23 6.37 -5.35
C SER A 21 -25.02 6.60 -6.27
N GLU A 22 -24.53 7.84 -6.37
CA GLU A 22 -23.43 8.21 -7.26
C GLU A 22 -22.13 8.37 -6.49
N LEU A 23 -21.39 7.29 -6.40
CA LEU A 23 -20.06 7.26 -5.79
C LEU A 23 -18.99 7.08 -6.87
N ASN A 24 -17.90 7.82 -6.74
CA ASN A 24 -16.73 7.57 -7.59
C ASN A 24 -16.07 6.21 -7.24
N MET A 25 -15.25 5.69 -8.16
CA MET A 25 -14.60 4.38 -7.99
C MET A 25 -13.78 4.25 -6.71
N ARG A 26 -13.17 5.35 -6.25
CA ARG A 26 -12.39 5.35 -5.02
C ARG A 26 -13.28 5.21 -3.79
N GLN A 27 -14.38 5.95 -3.76
CA GLN A 27 -15.39 5.87 -2.67
C GLN A 27 -16.03 4.48 -2.62
N ARG A 28 -16.36 3.86 -3.77
CA ARG A 28 -16.91 2.49 -3.81
C ARG A 28 -15.93 1.47 -3.22
N ARG A 29 -14.64 1.59 -3.50
CA ARG A 29 -13.62 0.71 -2.89
C ARG A 29 -13.54 0.89 -1.37
N TRP A 30 -13.66 2.12 -0.89
CA TRP A 30 -13.72 2.38 0.54
C TRP A 30 -14.93 1.75 1.19
N LEU A 31 -16.10 1.85 0.56
CA LEU A 31 -17.32 1.20 1.05
C LEU A 31 -17.18 -0.32 1.07
N GLU A 32 -16.57 -0.90 0.05
CA GLU A 32 -16.32 -2.35 0.00
C GLU A 32 -15.41 -2.81 1.16
N LEU A 33 -14.44 -1.99 1.55
CA LEU A 33 -13.56 -2.27 2.68
C LEU A 33 -14.28 -2.22 4.03
N ILE A 34 -15.21 -1.28 4.20
CA ILE A 34 -15.86 -1.02 5.48
C ILE A 34 -17.21 -1.73 5.67
N LYS A 35 -17.77 -2.35 4.62
CA LYS A 35 -19.07 -3.02 4.66
C LYS A 35 -19.17 -4.16 5.69
N ASP A 36 -18.03 -4.79 6.00
CA ASP A 36 -17.96 -5.92 6.92
C ASP A 36 -17.89 -5.48 8.40
N TYR A 37 -17.87 -4.15 8.63
CA TYR A 37 -17.85 -3.57 9.97
C TYR A 37 -19.23 -3.00 10.30
N ASP A 38 -19.68 -3.19 11.54
CA ASP A 38 -20.88 -2.55 12.05
C ASP A 38 -20.58 -1.10 12.45
N LEU A 39 -20.81 -0.18 11.51
CA LEU A 39 -20.41 1.22 11.59
C LEU A 39 -21.61 2.14 11.44
N GLU A 40 -21.69 3.16 12.29
CA GLU A 40 -22.61 4.28 12.11
C GLU A 40 -21.81 5.60 12.02
N VAL A 41 -22.14 6.43 11.00
CA VAL A 41 -21.43 7.70 10.75
C VAL A 41 -22.32 8.87 11.14
N HIS A 42 -21.88 9.64 12.13
CA HIS A 42 -22.58 10.80 12.64
C HIS A 42 -21.86 12.10 12.22
N TYR A 43 -22.64 13.06 11.76
CA TYR A 43 -22.11 14.40 11.54
C TYR A 43 -21.97 15.15 12.85
N HIS A 44 -20.76 15.65 13.12
CA HIS A 44 -20.48 16.47 14.29
C HIS A 44 -19.75 17.75 13.83
N PRO A 45 -20.27 18.95 14.12
CA PRO A 45 -19.63 20.19 13.66
C PRO A 45 -18.18 20.29 14.16
N GLY A 46 -17.26 20.69 13.27
CA GLY A 46 -15.82 20.76 13.57
C GLY A 46 -15.48 21.61 14.80
N LYS A 47 -16.21 22.71 15.02
CA LYS A 47 -16.05 23.54 16.22
C LYS A 47 -16.34 22.82 17.55
N ALA A 48 -17.18 21.80 17.53
CA ALA A 48 -17.50 20.98 18.69
C ALA A 48 -16.59 19.73 18.78
N ASN A 49 -15.97 19.34 17.68
CA ASN A 49 -15.08 18.16 17.59
C ASN A 49 -13.59 18.54 17.80
N VAL A 50 -13.32 19.23 18.91
CA VAL A 50 -12.02 19.84 19.21
C VAL A 50 -10.89 18.85 19.20
N VAL A 51 -11.11 17.62 19.71
CA VAL A 51 -10.07 16.59 19.81
C VAL A 51 -9.69 16.06 18.42
N ALA A 52 -10.68 15.73 17.59
CA ALA A 52 -10.42 15.23 16.24
C ALA A 52 -9.81 16.31 15.35
N ASP A 53 -10.25 17.57 15.48
CA ASP A 53 -9.66 18.71 14.76
C ASP A 53 -8.19 18.92 15.17
N ALA A 54 -7.87 18.85 16.44
CA ALA A 54 -6.51 18.96 16.93
C ALA A 54 -5.60 17.82 16.43
N LEU A 55 -6.11 16.59 16.40
CA LEU A 55 -5.37 15.43 15.91
C LEU A 55 -5.23 15.40 14.38
N SER A 56 -6.20 15.95 13.64
CA SER A 56 -6.15 16.01 12.17
C SER A 56 -5.22 17.09 11.63
N ARG A 57 -4.96 18.11 12.42
CA ARG A 57 -3.97 19.13 12.09
C ARG A 57 -2.60 18.46 12.11
N LYS A 58 -1.97 18.32 10.95
CA LYS A 58 -0.61 17.82 10.82
C LYS A 58 0.34 18.72 11.60
N VAL A 59 0.53 18.44 12.87
CA VAL A 59 1.75 18.81 13.53
C VAL A 59 2.81 17.94 12.84
N HIS A 60 3.73 18.54 12.12
CA HIS A 60 4.97 17.87 11.77
C HIS A 60 5.66 17.57 13.10
N CYS A 61 5.39 16.42 13.66
CA CYS A 61 6.29 15.85 14.64
C CYS A 61 7.55 15.52 13.84
N ASN A 62 8.47 16.48 13.78
CA ASN A 62 9.85 16.15 13.51
C ASN A 62 10.20 15.16 14.61
N CYS A 63 10.48 13.92 14.26
CA CYS A 63 11.18 13.02 15.14
C CYS A 63 12.50 13.71 15.45
N LEU A 64 12.56 14.39 16.58
CA LEU A 64 13.82 14.78 17.18
C LEU A 64 14.47 13.44 17.54
N SER A 65 15.48 13.05 16.78
CA SER A 65 16.44 12.06 17.24
C SER A 65 17.06 12.66 18.48
N MET A 66 16.63 12.19 19.64
CA MET A 66 17.17 12.62 20.91
C MET A 66 18.56 11.99 21.08
N GLU A 67 19.57 12.59 20.46
CA GLU A 67 20.98 12.23 20.70
C GLU A 67 21.53 12.88 21.98
N SER A 68 20.79 13.78 22.64
CA SER A 68 21.17 14.34 23.92
C SER A 68 20.02 14.29 24.90
N TYR A 69 20.21 13.53 25.97
CA TYR A 69 19.32 13.53 27.12
C TYR A 69 19.39 14.92 27.80
N ASN A 70 18.28 15.64 27.73
CA ASN A 70 18.15 16.89 28.43
C ASN A 70 17.55 16.57 29.81
N ASP A 71 18.34 16.72 30.88
CA ASP A 71 17.94 16.37 32.26
C ASP A 71 16.66 17.08 32.72
N THR A 72 16.40 18.26 32.18
CA THR A 72 15.16 19.01 32.43
C THR A 72 13.94 18.32 31.81
N LEU A 73 14.07 17.74 30.60
CA LEU A 73 12.99 17.02 29.93
C LEU A 73 12.68 15.70 30.65
N CYS A 74 13.69 15.01 31.14
CA CYS A 74 13.52 13.80 31.95
C CYS A 74 12.77 14.09 33.25
N ALA A 75 13.07 15.20 33.93
CA ALA A 75 12.37 15.63 35.13
C ALA A 75 10.89 15.98 34.87
N GLU A 76 10.58 16.60 33.73
CA GLU A 76 9.21 16.90 33.34
C GLU A 76 8.41 15.63 32.96
N MET A 77 9.03 14.66 32.28
CA MET A 77 8.43 13.39 31.96
C MET A 77 8.11 12.54 33.18
N GLN A 78 9.02 12.53 34.19
CA GLN A 78 8.78 11.90 35.48
C GLN A 78 7.61 12.56 36.23
N ARG A 79 7.47 13.87 36.13
CA ARG A 79 6.37 14.63 36.72
C ARG A 79 5.02 14.29 36.12
N LEU A 80 5.02 13.91 34.81
CA LEU A 80 3.85 13.46 34.08
C LEU A 80 3.61 11.94 34.22
N LYS A 81 4.38 11.23 35.05
CA LYS A 81 4.36 9.76 35.19
C LYS A 81 4.53 9.00 33.86
N LEU A 82 5.28 9.57 32.93
CA LEU A 82 5.68 8.90 31.69
C LEU A 82 7.01 8.18 31.96
N GLU A 83 6.98 6.86 31.94
CA GLU A 83 8.19 6.04 32.05
C GLU A 83 8.88 5.98 30.68
N ILE A 84 10.11 6.51 30.62
CA ILE A 84 11.01 6.18 29.52
C ILE A 84 11.56 4.79 29.85
N ILE A 85 11.20 3.78 29.09
CA ILE A 85 11.82 2.45 29.21
C ILE A 85 13.20 2.55 28.53
N PRO A 86 14.30 2.68 29.27
CA PRO A 86 15.62 2.67 28.69
C PRO A 86 15.88 1.24 28.26
N GLN A 87 15.94 1.01 26.93
CA GLN A 87 16.41 -0.25 26.30
C GLN A 87 16.18 -1.49 27.17
N GLY A 88 14.91 -1.79 27.45
CA GLY A 88 14.56 -3.10 27.96
C GLY A 88 14.95 -4.10 26.88
N SER A 89 15.74 -5.09 27.22
CA SER A 89 15.94 -6.25 26.34
C SER A 89 14.54 -6.86 26.12
N LEU A 90 13.95 -6.52 25.00
CA LEU A 90 12.73 -7.17 24.51
C LEU A 90 13.13 -8.61 24.16
N ASN A 91 13.08 -9.48 25.17
CA ASN A 91 13.21 -10.91 24.97
C ASN A 91 12.02 -11.34 24.08
N HIS A 92 12.31 -11.78 22.86
CA HIS A 92 11.38 -12.21 21.81
C HIS A 92 10.59 -11.12 21.08
N ILE A 93 11.26 -10.28 20.31
CA ILE A 93 10.70 -9.84 19.04
C ILE A 93 11.13 -10.90 18.01
N SER A 94 10.22 -11.76 17.58
CA SER A 94 10.42 -12.50 16.34
C SER A 94 10.28 -11.50 15.21
N VAL A 95 11.40 -11.00 14.71
CA VAL A 95 11.43 -10.16 13.52
C VAL A 95 11.16 -11.09 12.35
N GLU A 96 9.92 -11.10 11.84
CA GLU A 96 9.65 -11.75 10.58
C GLU A 96 10.43 -11.00 9.48
N PRO A 97 11.13 -11.73 8.59
CA PRO A 97 11.90 -11.07 7.53
C PRO A 97 10.97 -10.25 6.67
N THR A 98 11.31 -8.98 6.49
CA THR A 98 10.55 -8.08 5.62
C THR A 98 10.54 -8.64 4.19
N LEU A 99 9.56 -8.23 3.36
CA LEU A 99 9.55 -8.62 1.93
C LEU A 99 10.88 -8.29 1.23
N TYR A 100 11.53 -7.24 1.69
CA TYR A 100 12.83 -6.83 1.20
C TYR A 100 13.91 -7.89 1.47
N ASP A 101 13.97 -8.38 2.71
CA ASP A 101 14.91 -9.42 3.11
C ASP A 101 14.62 -10.75 2.39
N GLN A 102 13.34 -11.08 2.19
CA GLN A 102 12.95 -12.28 1.43
C GLN A 102 13.42 -12.20 -0.03
N VAL A 103 13.32 -11.03 -0.68
CA VAL A 103 13.83 -10.83 -2.04
C VAL A 103 15.36 -10.99 -2.08
N ILE A 104 16.07 -10.43 -1.10
CA ILE A 104 17.53 -10.57 -1.00
C ILE A 104 17.94 -12.03 -0.85
N MET A 105 17.29 -12.75 0.04
CA MET A 105 17.56 -14.17 0.25
C MET A 105 17.24 -15.01 -1.00
N ALA A 106 16.13 -14.71 -1.67
CA ALA A 106 15.77 -15.37 -2.91
C ALA A 106 16.76 -15.10 -4.06
N GLN A 107 17.38 -13.91 -4.11
CA GLN A 107 18.43 -13.62 -5.08
C GLN A 107 19.68 -14.48 -4.92
N LEU A 108 19.99 -14.95 -3.72
CA LEU A 108 21.16 -15.80 -3.46
C LEU A 108 20.97 -17.21 -4.04
N HIS A 109 19.74 -17.68 -4.12
CA HIS A 109 19.42 -19.04 -4.58
C HIS A 109 18.98 -19.10 -6.05
N ASP A 110 18.72 -17.98 -6.71
CA ASP A 110 18.24 -17.94 -8.11
C ASP A 110 19.43 -18.00 -9.10
N LYS A 111 19.49 -19.10 -9.85
CA LYS A 111 20.52 -19.33 -10.88
C LYS A 111 20.50 -18.25 -11.98
N SER A 112 19.32 -17.74 -12.34
CA SER A 112 19.17 -16.70 -13.39
C SER A 112 19.80 -15.39 -12.93
N VAL A 113 19.60 -15.02 -11.66
CA VAL A 113 20.21 -13.85 -11.04
C VAL A 113 21.73 -14.02 -10.97
N GLY A 114 22.20 -15.25 -10.63
CA GLY A 114 23.64 -15.57 -10.62
C GLY A 114 24.32 -15.33 -11.97
N ILE A 115 23.70 -15.75 -13.06
CA ILE A 115 24.21 -15.53 -14.42
C ILE A 115 24.29 -14.02 -14.73
N ILE A 116 23.25 -13.24 -14.41
CA ILE A 116 23.23 -11.80 -14.61
C ILE A 116 24.35 -11.13 -13.81
N LYS A 117 24.57 -11.53 -12.55
CA LYS A 117 25.65 -11.00 -11.71
C LYS A 117 27.02 -11.23 -12.35
N GLN A 118 27.27 -12.41 -12.89
CA GLN A 118 28.52 -12.72 -13.59
C GLN A 118 28.71 -11.84 -14.83
N GLN A 119 27.65 -11.62 -15.63
CA GLN A 119 27.69 -10.78 -16.83
C GLN A 119 27.87 -9.29 -16.50
N VAL A 120 27.30 -8.83 -15.39
CA VAL A 120 27.53 -7.45 -14.87
C VAL A 120 28.99 -7.26 -14.46
N VAL A 121 29.59 -8.22 -13.79
CA VAL A 121 31.00 -8.20 -13.38
C VAL A 121 31.91 -8.26 -14.61
N ALA A 122 31.53 -9.02 -15.65
CA ALA A 122 32.25 -9.10 -16.92
C ALA A 122 32.17 -7.82 -17.77
N GLY A 123 31.35 -6.84 -17.38
CA GLY A 123 31.25 -5.54 -18.04
C GLY A 123 30.49 -5.54 -19.35
N GLU A 124 29.60 -6.49 -19.59
CA GLU A 124 28.80 -6.55 -20.81
C GLU A 124 27.88 -5.32 -20.98
N ASN A 125 27.95 -4.69 -22.14
CA ASN A 125 27.16 -3.48 -22.45
C ASN A 125 25.64 -3.61 -22.25
N LYS A 126 25.12 -4.83 -22.36
CA LYS A 126 23.69 -5.16 -22.21
C LYS A 126 23.18 -4.92 -20.79
N TYR A 127 24.07 -4.94 -19.81
CA TYR A 127 23.71 -4.89 -18.39
C TYR A 127 24.17 -3.60 -17.70
N LYS A 128 24.40 -2.53 -18.45
CA LYS A 128 24.84 -1.22 -17.91
C LYS A 128 23.96 -0.65 -16.81
N CYS A 129 22.64 -0.93 -16.85
CA CYS A 129 21.69 -0.46 -15.85
C CYS A 129 21.65 -1.35 -14.59
N PHE A 130 22.39 -2.47 -14.60
CA PHE A 130 22.47 -3.36 -13.46
C PHE A 130 23.74 -3.08 -12.65
N ARG A 131 23.59 -3.17 -11.34
CA ARG A 131 24.69 -2.99 -10.37
C ARG A 131 24.65 -4.13 -9.36
N VAL A 132 25.81 -4.64 -9.00
CA VAL A 132 25.97 -5.57 -7.89
C VAL A 132 26.58 -4.81 -6.71
N ASP A 133 25.90 -4.85 -5.57
CA ASP A 133 26.36 -4.20 -4.34
C ASP A 133 27.45 -5.03 -3.64
N HIS A 134 28.15 -4.43 -2.66
CA HIS A 134 29.17 -5.09 -1.82
C HIS A 134 28.67 -6.35 -1.09
N LYS A 135 27.36 -6.43 -0.84
CA LYS A 135 26.68 -7.62 -0.27
C LYS A 135 26.30 -8.67 -1.33
N GLY A 136 26.68 -8.47 -2.59
CA GLY A 136 26.33 -9.35 -3.69
C GLY A 136 24.87 -9.28 -4.12
N ILE A 137 24.15 -8.23 -3.79
CA ILE A 137 22.76 -8.00 -4.16
C ILE A 137 22.69 -7.33 -5.53
N LEU A 138 21.79 -7.84 -6.39
CA LEU A 138 21.59 -7.30 -7.74
C LEU A 138 20.54 -6.18 -7.73
N TRP A 139 20.89 -5.05 -8.28
CA TRP A 139 20.07 -3.87 -8.45
C TRP A 139 19.91 -3.52 -9.92
N PHE A 140 18.78 -2.98 -10.30
CA PHE A 140 18.53 -2.36 -11.60
C PHE A 140 18.34 -0.86 -11.37
N GLU A 141 19.31 -0.03 -11.76
CA GLU A 141 19.39 1.37 -11.30
C GLU A 141 19.39 1.38 -9.75
N ASP A 142 18.39 2.01 -9.13
CA ASP A 142 18.23 2.06 -7.67
C ASP A 142 17.11 1.13 -7.16
N ARG A 143 16.68 0.16 -7.97
CA ARG A 143 15.58 -0.76 -7.68
C ARG A 143 16.07 -2.17 -7.44
N LEU A 144 15.54 -2.82 -6.40
CA LEU A 144 15.88 -4.19 -6.07
C LEU A 144 15.32 -5.16 -7.14
N VAL A 145 16.17 -5.99 -7.70
CA VAL A 145 15.77 -6.98 -8.70
C VAL A 145 15.05 -8.16 -8.03
N VAL A 146 13.80 -8.40 -8.41
CA VAL A 146 13.01 -9.52 -7.89
C VAL A 146 13.25 -10.77 -8.75
N PRO A 147 13.69 -11.88 -8.16
CA PRO A 147 13.92 -13.14 -8.86
C PRO A 147 12.65 -13.68 -9.53
N LYS A 148 12.85 -14.72 -10.36
CA LYS A 148 11.76 -15.42 -11.04
C LYS A 148 11.04 -16.42 -10.13
N ASN A 149 10.68 -15.98 -8.93
CA ASN A 149 9.93 -16.78 -7.96
C ASN A 149 8.46 -16.33 -7.97
N PRO A 150 7.50 -17.17 -8.40
CA PRO A 150 6.10 -16.80 -8.52
C PRO A 150 5.46 -16.49 -7.15
N ASP A 151 5.81 -17.24 -6.10
CA ASP A 151 5.24 -17.05 -4.77
C ASP A 151 5.68 -15.72 -4.16
N LEU A 152 6.96 -15.39 -4.29
CA LEU A 152 7.49 -14.12 -3.81
C LEU A 152 6.91 -12.92 -4.57
N ARG A 153 6.78 -13.03 -5.90
CA ARG A 153 6.14 -11.98 -6.70
C ARG A 153 4.68 -11.81 -6.33
N LYS A 154 3.98 -12.92 -6.08
CA LYS A 154 2.59 -12.87 -5.62
C LYS A 154 2.49 -12.16 -4.27
N GLN A 155 3.34 -12.46 -3.29
CA GLN A 155 3.36 -11.76 -2.00
C GLN A 155 3.58 -10.26 -2.15
N ILE A 156 4.52 -9.83 -3.02
CA ILE A 156 4.74 -8.41 -3.31
C ILE A 156 3.50 -7.76 -3.94
N LEU A 157 2.84 -8.47 -4.86
CA LEU A 157 1.62 -7.98 -5.51
C LEU A 157 0.44 -7.93 -4.53
N ASP A 158 0.30 -8.94 -3.68
CA ASP A 158 -0.74 -9.00 -2.64
C ASP A 158 -0.57 -7.83 -1.65
N GLU A 159 0.64 -7.60 -1.16
CA GLU A 159 0.92 -6.49 -0.25
C GLU A 159 0.64 -5.12 -0.90
N ALA A 160 1.04 -4.93 -2.15
CA ALA A 160 0.82 -3.69 -2.87
C ALA A 160 -0.64 -3.46 -3.28
N HIS A 161 -1.48 -4.49 -3.32
CA HIS A 161 -2.85 -4.41 -3.80
C HIS A 161 -3.90 -4.58 -2.70
N LEU A 162 -3.70 -5.55 -1.80
CA LEU A 162 -4.69 -5.97 -0.81
C LEU A 162 -4.46 -5.35 0.57
N SER A 163 -3.30 -4.68 0.78
CA SER A 163 -3.02 -4.08 2.08
C SER A 163 -4.03 -2.98 2.42
N LYS A 164 -4.31 -2.83 3.71
CA LYS A 164 -5.24 -1.80 4.22
C LYS A 164 -4.84 -0.38 3.84
N PHE A 165 -3.58 -0.16 3.49
CA PHE A 165 -3.06 1.14 3.06
C PHE A 165 -3.25 1.40 1.57
N SER A 166 -3.18 0.37 0.73
CA SER A 166 -3.23 0.52 -0.73
C SER A 166 -4.64 0.49 -1.30
N ILE A 167 -5.57 -0.25 -0.69
CA ILE A 167 -7.01 -0.32 -0.99
C ILE A 167 -7.27 -0.52 -2.49
N HIS A 168 -6.86 -1.66 -3.00
CA HIS A 168 -7.09 -2.07 -4.40
C HIS A 168 -6.71 -1.00 -5.44
N PRO A 169 -5.45 -0.56 -5.51
CA PRO A 169 -5.03 0.42 -6.50
C PRO A 169 -5.20 -0.11 -7.92
N GLY A 170 -5.48 0.79 -8.86
CA GLY A 170 -5.45 0.44 -10.28
C GLY A 170 -4.04 0.09 -10.75
N SER A 171 -3.94 -0.65 -11.87
CA SER A 171 -2.67 -1.18 -12.39
C SER A 171 -1.59 -0.10 -12.61
N THR A 172 -1.98 1.08 -13.06
CA THR A 172 -1.05 2.20 -13.29
C THR A 172 -0.44 2.71 -11.99
N LYS A 173 -1.26 2.96 -10.97
CA LYS A 173 -0.79 3.43 -9.67
C LYS A 173 0.07 2.37 -8.99
N MET A 174 -0.42 1.13 -8.93
CA MET A 174 0.31 0.00 -8.37
C MET A 174 1.69 -0.19 -9.03
N TYR A 175 1.77 -0.03 -10.36
CA TYR A 175 3.05 -0.07 -11.06
C TYR A 175 3.98 1.08 -10.66
N GLN A 176 3.45 2.30 -10.52
CA GLN A 176 4.24 3.46 -10.11
C GLN A 176 4.79 3.28 -8.68
N ASP A 177 3.96 2.79 -7.76
CA ASP A 177 4.34 2.55 -6.37
C ASP A 177 5.42 1.45 -6.26
N LEU A 178 5.21 0.31 -6.91
CA LEU A 178 6.17 -0.80 -6.91
C LEU A 178 7.47 -0.47 -7.64
N ARG A 179 7.40 0.33 -8.71
CA ARG A 179 8.58 0.73 -9.48
C ARG A 179 9.58 1.57 -8.67
N GLN A 180 9.17 2.18 -7.60
CA GLN A 180 10.08 2.96 -6.75
C GLN A 180 11.13 2.07 -6.08
N ASN A 181 10.74 0.83 -5.71
CA ASN A 181 11.57 -0.05 -4.90
C ASN A 181 12.01 -1.33 -5.64
N PHE A 182 11.18 -1.85 -6.54
CA PHE A 182 11.36 -3.16 -7.16
C PHE A 182 11.45 -3.10 -8.68
N TRP A 183 12.14 -4.08 -9.23
CA TRP A 183 12.21 -4.29 -10.66
C TRP A 183 12.25 -5.78 -11.01
N TRP A 184 11.50 -6.18 -12.04
CA TRP A 184 11.62 -7.48 -12.71
C TRP A 184 11.13 -7.40 -14.15
N THR A 185 11.56 -8.34 -14.96
CA THR A 185 11.18 -8.40 -16.38
C THR A 185 9.68 -8.55 -16.54
N ARG A 186 9.05 -7.71 -17.38
CA ARG A 186 7.60 -7.67 -17.65
C ARG A 186 6.73 -7.26 -16.46
N MET A 187 7.29 -6.62 -15.45
CA MET A 187 6.60 -6.15 -14.26
C MET A 187 5.27 -5.46 -14.57
N LYS A 188 5.25 -4.46 -15.46
CA LYS A 188 4.03 -3.73 -15.82
C LYS A 188 2.91 -4.65 -16.34
N ARG A 189 3.28 -5.67 -17.09
CA ARG A 189 2.33 -6.62 -17.67
C ARG A 189 1.78 -7.59 -16.62
N GLU A 190 2.62 -8.08 -15.72
CA GLU A 190 2.22 -8.95 -14.61
C GLU A 190 1.31 -8.22 -13.64
N ILE A 191 1.61 -6.96 -13.29
CA ILE A 191 0.74 -6.12 -12.46
C ILE A 191 -0.62 -5.89 -13.12
N ALA A 192 -0.64 -5.59 -14.43
CA ALA A 192 -1.89 -5.37 -15.15
C ALA A 192 -2.76 -6.63 -15.16
N LYS A 193 -2.15 -7.80 -15.34
CA LYS A 193 -2.83 -9.10 -15.28
C LYS A 193 -3.40 -9.34 -13.88
N TYR A 194 -2.59 -9.19 -12.85
CA TYR A 194 -3.00 -9.37 -11.46
C TYR A 194 -4.21 -8.50 -11.07
N VAL A 195 -4.17 -7.21 -11.41
CA VAL A 195 -5.30 -6.29 -11.14
C VAL A 195 -6.54 -6.65 -11.97
N ALA A 196 -6.37 -7.16 -13.20
CA ALA A 196 -7.48 -7.60 -14.03
C ALA A 196 -8.18 -8.86 -13.49
N GLU A 197 -7.48 -9.70 -12.74
CA GLU A 197 -7.99 -10.91 -12.10
C GLU A 197 -8.62 -10.63 -10.72
N CYS A 198 -8.46 -9.42 -10.17
CA CYS A 198 -9.05 -9.05 -8.88
C CYS A 198 -10.55 -8.81 -9.01
N ASP A 199 -11.36 -9.65 -8.35
CA ASP A 199 -12.84 -9.58 -8.37
C ASP A 199 -13.36 -8.23 -7.85
N THR A 200 -12.88 -7.76 -6.72
CA THR A 200 -13.25 -6.45 -6.15
C THR A 200 -12.98 -5.30 -7.13
N CYS A 201 -11.81 -5.31 -7.80
CA CYS A 201 -11.49 -4.30 -8.78
C CYS A 201 -12.42 -4.36 -10.01
N GLN A 202 -12.83 -5.55 -10.45
CA GLN A 202 -13.71 -5.71 -11.59
C GLN A 202 -15.15 -5.29 -11.26
N ARG A 203 -15.66 -5.64 -10.10
CA ARG A 203 -17.02 -5.24 -9.65
C ARG A 203 -17.15 -3.72 -9.53
N VAL A 204 -16.12 -3.06 -9.03
CA VAL A 204 -16.12 -1.59 -8.79
C VAL A 204 -15.85 -0.81 -10.07
N LYS A 205 -15.35 -1.44 -11.12
CA LYS A 205 -14.99 -0.77 -12.38
C LYS A 205 -16.24 -0.20 -13.05
N ALA A 206 -16.27 1.13 -13.24
CA ALA A 206 -17.35 1.77 -13.98
C ALA A 206 -17.37 1.29 -15.43
N SER A 207 -18.55 0.94 -15.94
CA SER A 207 -18.73 0.68 -17.35
C SER A 207 -18.66 2.00 -18.13
N HIS A 208 -17.70 2.09 -19.04
CA HIS A 208 -17.58 3.22 -19.97
C HIS A 208 -18.25 2.91 -21.33
N LEU A 209 -19.01 1.81 -21.38
CA LEU A 209 -19.78 1.49 -22.58
C LEU A 209 -20.86 2.58 -22.77
N LYS A 210 -20.94 3.13 -23.97
CA LYS A 210 -22.08 3.98 -24.33
C LYS A 210 -23.35 3.15 -24.15
N ILE A 211 -24.40 3.79 -23.64
CA ILE A 211 -25.71 3.16 -23.57
C ILE A 211 -26.04 2.65 -24.96
N ALA A 212 -26.36 1.35 -25.07
CA ALA A 212 -26.79 0.77 -26.32
C ALA A 212 -27.97 1.61 -26.84
N GLY A 213 -27.93 2.00 -28.10
CA GLY A 213 -29.01 2.81 -28.69
C GLY A 213 -30.36 2.14 -28.49
N THR A 214 -31.42 2.93 -28.53
CA THR A 214 -32.79 2.44 -28.46
C THR A 214 -32.99 1.31 -29.49
N LEU A 215 -33.65 0.23 -29.07
CA LEU A 215 -34.07 -0.87 -29.99
C LEU A 215 -34.77 -0.26 -31.20
N GLN A 216 -34.20 -0.42 -32.38
CA GLN A 216 -34.85 -0.08 -33.65
C GLN A 216 -35.84 -1.19 -33.99
N PRO A 217 -37.09 -0.87 -34.35
CA PRO A 217 -38.02 -1.88 -34.81
C PRO A 217 -37.44 -2.57 -36.08
N LEU A 218 -37.40 -3.90 -36.06
CA LEU A 218 -36.99 -4.68 -37.22
C LEU A 218 -38.05 -4.47 -38.32
N PRO A 219 -37.63 -4.21 -39.57
CA PRO A 219 -38.58 -4.18 -40.68
C PRO A 219 -39.21 -5.55 -40.84
N ILE A 220 -40.54 -5.63 -40.77
CA ILE A 220 -41.31 -6.86 -41.01
C ILE A 220 -41.37 -7.02 -42.52
N PRO A 221 -40.85 -8.12 -43.11
CA PRO A 221 -41.02 -8.36 -44.54
C PRO A 221 -42.49 -8.56 -44.85
N SER A 222 -42.99 -7.80 -45.80
CA SER A 222 -44.35 -7.94 -46.37
C SER A 222 -44.47 -9.15 -47.28
#